data_0caed45b341a4dace25a29a60b2e2604
#
_entry.id   0caed45b341a4dace25a29a60b2e2604
#
_cell.length_a   1.000
_cell.length_b   1.000
_cell.length_c   1.000
_cell.angle_alpha   90.00
_cell.angle_beta   90.00
_cell.angle_gamma   90.00
#
_symmetry.space_group_name_H-M   'P 1'
#
loop_
_entity.id
_entity.type
_entity.pdbx_description
1 polymer ?
#
loop_
_entity_poly.entity_id
_entity_poly.type
_entity_poly.pdbx_seq_one_letter_code
_entity_poly.pdbx_strand_id
1 'polypeptide(L)' 'QGMLFDGMGEASAEQCLAAYAQHLYRKHQSYEAVARILSVDRRTARKYVQLPAD' A
#
# COMPACT_ATOMS: atom_id res chain seq x y z
N GLN A 1 -15.00 11.84 -8.65
CA GLN A 1 -14.80 11.94 -8.21
C GLN A 1 -14.07 11.91 -6.97
N GLY A 2 -13.18 11.44 -6.55
CA GLY A 2 -12.39 11.48 -5.39
C GLY A 2 -13.12 11.59 -4.10
N MET A 3 -14.38 11.39 -4.16
CA MET A 3 -15.15 11.46 -3.03
C MET A 3 -14.77 10.50 -2.00
N LEU A 4 -14.27 9.35 -2.35
CA LEU A 4 -13.86 8.39 -1.39
C LEU A 4 -12.81 8.93 -0.46
N PHE A 5 -11.92 9.75 -0.99
CA PHE A 5 -10.85 10.26 -0.18
C PHE A 5 -11.11 11.65 0.35
N ASP A 6 -12.15 12.25 -0.14
CA ASP A 6 -12.42 13.60 0.16
C ASP A 6 -12.64 13.82 1.64
N GLY A 7 -13.44 13.13 2.27
CA GLY A 7 -13.66 13.32 3.68
C GLY A 7 -12.76 12.50 4.56
N MET A 8 -11.92 11.66 3.97
CA MET A 8 -11.08 10.79 4.75
C MET A 8 -9.69 11.35 4.98
N GLY A 9 -9.27 12.25 4.14
CA GLY A 9 -7.98 12.86 4.32
C GLY A 9 -6.86 12.10 3.69
N GLU A 10 -5.69 12.68 3.75
CA GLU A 10 -4.55 12.13 3.06
C GLU A 10 -4.01 10.88 3.73
N ALA A 11 -4.08 10.84 5.04
CA ALA A 11 -3.56 9.69 5.75
C ALA A 11 -4.31 8.43 5.37
N SER A 12 -5.58 8.58 5.07
CA SER A 12 -6.38 7.42 4.70
C SER A 12 -5.95 6.79 3.39
N ALA A 13 -5.56 7.62 2.43
CA ALA A 13 -5.10 7.10 1.16
C ALA A 13 -3.84 6.28 1.34
N GLU A 14 -2.92 6.78 2.15
CA GLU A 14 -1.68 6.07 2.39
C GLU A 14 -1.94 4.79 3.16
N GLN A 15 -2.87 4.82 4.10
CA GLN A 15 -3.21 3.63 4.84
C GLN A 15 -3.85 2.58 3.96
N CYS A 16 -4.65 3.00 3.00
CA CYS A 16 -5.23 2.05 2.06
C CYS A 16 -4.16 1.39 1.22
N LEU A 17 -3.17 2.16 0.78
CA LEU A 17 -2.07 1.59 0.02
C LEU A 17 -1.26 0.62 0.88
N ALA A 18 -1.05 0.96 2.14
CA ALA A 18 -0.31 0.10 3.04
C ALA A 18 -1.07 -1.21 3.25
N ALA A 19 -2.37 -1.13 3.46
CA ALA A 19 -3.17 -2.32 3.66
C ALA A 19 -3.15 -3.21 2.43
N TYR A 20 -3.23 -2.60 1.26
CA TYR A 20 -3.20 -3.35 0.02
C TYR A 20 -1.82 -4.00 -0.18
N ALA A 21 -0.76 -3.25 0.12
CA ALA A 21 0.58 -3.78 -0.01
C ALA A 21 0.79 -4.97 0.94
N GLN A 22 0.27 -4.85 2.14
CA GLN A 22 0.40 -5.94 3.10
C GLN A 22 -0.38 -7.16 2.64
N HIS A 23 -1.54 -6.95 2.05
CA HIS A 23 -2.32 -8.04 1.51
C HIS A 23 -1.55 -8.74 0.39
N LEU A 24 -0.94 -7.96 -0.49
CA LEU A 24 -0.17 -8.52 -1.59
C LEU A 24 1.05 -9.27 -1.08
N TYR A 25 1.69 -8.71 -0.07
CA TYR A 25 2.88 -9.37 0.47
C TYR A 25 2.50 -10.70 1.12
N ARG A 26 1.38 -10.73 1.82
CA ARG A 26 0.93 -11.94 2.45
C ARG A 26 0.62 -13.00 1.40
N LYS A 27 0.09 -12.58 0.26
CA LYS A 27 -0.27 -13.49 -0.80
C LYS A 27 0.95 -13.98 -1.56
N HIS A 28 1.86 -13.06 -1.89
CA HIS A 28 3.02 -13.39 -2.73
C HIS A 28 4.30 -13.59 -1.94
N GLN A 29 4.36 -13.05 -0.74
CA GLN A 29 5.52 -13.16 0.13
C GLN A 29 6.78 -12.67 -0.56
N SER A 30 6.67 -11.58 -1.30
CA SER A 30 7.79 -11.02 -2.04
C SER A 30 7.58 -9.53 -2.21
N TYR A 31 8.54 -8.75 -1.75
CA TYR A 31 8.50 -7.31 -1.94
C TYR A 31 8.58 -6.97 -3.42
N GLU A 32 9.31 -7.77 -4.17
CA GLU A 32 9.44 -7.53 -5.59
C GLU A 32 8.09 -7.66 -6.29
N ALA A 33 7.32 -8.67 -5.93
CA ALA A 33 6.01 -8.84 -6.51
C ALA A 33 5.09 -7.68 -6.13
N VAL A 34 5.14 -7.26 -4.88
CA VAL A 34 4.33 -6.15 -4.42
C VAL A 34 4.70 -4.89 -5.21
N ALA A 35 6.00 -4.66 -5.37
CA ALA A 35 6.46 -3.47 -6.09
C ALA A 35 5.96 -3.49 -7.52
N ARG A 36 6.01 -4.64 -8.16
CA ARG A 36 5.57 -4.74 -9.54
C ARG A 36 4.08 -4.48 -9.67
N ILE A 37 3.30 -5.04 -8.77
CA ILE A 37 1.85 -4.86 -8.83
C ILE A 37 1.46 -3.41 -8.54
N LEU A 38 2.14 -2.79 -7.60
CA LEU A 38 1.85 -1.41 -7.23
C LEU A 38 2.51 -0.40 -8.15
N SER A 39 3.38 -0.86 -9.04
CA SER A 39 4.12 0.02 -9.94
C SER A 39 5.01 0.99 -9.17
N VAL A 40 5.66 0.49 -8.14
CA VAL A 40 6.60 1.29 -7.37
C VAL A 40 7.90 0.48 -7.27
N ASP A 41 8.95 1.11 -6.74
CA ASP A 41 10.18 0.38 -6.57
C ASP A 41 10.11 -0.49 -5.32
N ARG A 42 11.05 -1.42 -5.22
CA ARG A 42 11.01 -2.39 -4.13
C ARG A 42 11.11 -1.71 -2.77
N ARG A 43 11.91 -0.66 -2.68
CA ARG A 43 12.06 0.05 -1.42
C ARG A 43 10.74 0.67 -0.97
N THR A 44 10.03 1.27 -1.91
CA THR A 44 8.74 1.87 -1.60
C THR A 44 7.72 0.80 -1.22
N ALA A 45 7.74 -0.32 -1.93
CA ALA A 45 6.82 -1.41 -1.59
C ALA A 45 7.08 -1.91 -0.18
N ARG A 46 8.34 -2.05 0.18
CA ARG A 46 8.68 -2.50 1.51
C ARG A 46 8.21 -1.51 2.56
N LYS A 47 8.32 -0.22 2.26
CA LYS A 47 7.86 0.80 3.18
C LYS A 47 6.38 0.64 3.45
N TYR A 48 5.59 0.47 2.40
CA TYR A 48 4.15 0.32 2.58
C TYR A 48 3.81 -0.95 3.34
N VAL A 49 4.51 -2.04 3.05
CA VAL A 49 4.23 -3.28 3.73
C VAL A 49 4.49 -3.16 5.23
N GLN A 50 5.48 -2.36 5.60
CA GLN A 50 5.84 -2.22 7.00
C GLN A 50 5.10 -1.11 7.73
N LEU A 51 4.30 -0.33 7.03
CA LEU A 51 3.54 0.71 7.67
C LEU A 51 2.44 0.13 8.56
N PRO A 52 2.14 0.76 9.68
CA PRO A 52 1.03 0.30 10.51
C PRO A 52 -0.28 0.44 9.75
N ALA A 53 -1.09 -0.58 9.84
CA ALA A 53 -2.32 -0.58 9.10
C ALA A 53 -3.39 0.27 9.73
N ASP A 54 -3.22 0.70 10.91
CA ASP A 54 -4.24 1.40 11.57
C ASP A 54 -3.94 2.76 11.73
#